data_500887f43ddba73b847cd89fa1ade58d
#
_entry.id   500887f43ddba73b847cd89fa1ade58d
#
_cell.length_a   1.000
_cell.length_b   1.000
_cell.length_c   1.000
_cell.angle_alpha   90.00
_cell.angle_beta   90.00
_cell.angle_gamma   90.00
#
_symmetry.space_group_name_H-M   'P 1'
#
loop_
_entity.id
_entity.type
_entity.pdbx_description
1 polymer ?
#
loop_
_entity_poly.entity_id
_entity_poly.type
_entity_poly.pdbx_seq_one_letter_code
_entity_poly.pdbx_strand_id
1 'polypeptide(L)'
;VTESGYYLDEAGRLNLDDAVIRAEVSGGTPQSVYGYLAAGLGRRHAAGGGSLTIMCCDNIRGNGHMLEASLRAYLQAVGKDDLAAWVDRNVMFPCSMVDRITPRTTEELQTEIAGLFPELGASPIHSEDYIQWVLEDRFAGRMPDLTKVGVEVVGDVDPYEEAKIRILNGGHTGLAYLGALAGHDTFDEAMRDPELRSHFDGLEGEEILPGLQLALPFDKDVYCGRIAERFANHAIADALERICMDGFSKFPIFVRPTLEGCLAQGISPQHCYA
;
A
#
# COMPACT_ATOMS: atom_id res chain seq x y z
N VAL A 1 -4.04 -2.77 9.92
CA VAL A 1 -2.61 -2.58 10.19
C VAL A 1 -2.05 -1.71 9.11
N THR A 2 -1.21 -0.76 9.45
CA THR A 2 -0.51 0.14 8.52
C THR A 2 0.99 -0.04 8.70
N GLU A 3 1.81 0.63 7.89
CA GLU A 3 3.26 0.44 7.79
C GLU A 3 3.96 0.38 9.15
N SER A 4 3.67 1.31 10.04
CA SER A 4 4.25 1.34 11.40
C SER A 4 3.82 0.16 12.28
N GLY A 5 2.67 -0.44 12.01
CA GLY A 5 2.13 -1.58 12.76
C GLY A 5 2.82 -2.91 12.46
N TYR A 6 3.78 -2.92 11.52
CA TYR A 6 4.60 -4.10 11.22
C TYR A 6 5.89 -4.15 12.05
N TYR A 7 6.24 -3.08 12.75
CA TYR A 7 7.43 -3.05 13.62
C TYR A 7 8.71 -3.56 12.93
N LEU A 8 8.98 -3.06 11.71
CA LEU A 8 10.13 -3.49 10.92
C LEU A 8 11.38 -2.68 11.25
N ASP A 9 12.53 -3.33 11.14
CA ASP A 9 13.85 -2.68 11.13
C ASP A 9 14.16 -2.10 9.74
N GLU A 10 15.30 -1.42 9.60
CA GLU A 10 15.78 -0.84 8.33
C GLU A 10 16.00 -1.88 7.21
N ALA A 11 16.13 -3.15 7.58
CA ALA A 11 16.28 -4.26 6.64
C ALA A 11 14.93 -4.93 6.29
N GLY A 12 13.81 -4.37 6.74
CA GLY A 12 12.46 -4.91 6.49
C GLY A 12 12.13 -6.17 7.28
N ARG A 13 12.82 -6.45 8.38
CA ARG A 13 12.59 -7.61 9.25
C ARG A 13 11.92 -7.17 10.54
N LEU A 14 11.21 -8.09 11.20
CA LEU A 14 10.63 -7.80 12.51
C LEU A 14 11.70 -7.29 13.49
N ASN A 15 11.51 -6.08 13.99
CA ASN A 15 12.39 -5.48 15.00
C ASN A 15 12.06 -6.03 16.39
N LEU A 16 12.83 -7.03 16.84
CA LEU A 16 12.66 -7.64 18.15
C LEU A 16 13.08 -6.71 19.30
N ASP A 17 13.81 -5.63 19.01
CA ASP A 17 14.23 -4.62 19.97
C ASP A 17 13.18 -3.50 20.14
N ASP A 18 12.13 -3.44 19.31
CA ASP A 18 11.02 -2.53 19.53
C ASP A 18 10.38 -2.76 20.91
N ALA A 19 9.99 -1.67 21.56
CA ALA A 19 9.51 -1.72 22.94
C ALA A 19 8.23 -2.58 23.08
N VAL A 20 7.31 -2.52 22.11
CA VAL A 20 6.06 -3.28 22.11
C VAL A 20 6.37 -4.78 21.90
N ILE A 21 7.16 -5.08 20.87
CA ILE A 21 7.51 -6.46 20.52
C ILE A 21 8.28 -7.11 21.66
N ARG A 22 9.27 -6.42 22.22
CA ARG A 22 10.06 -6.91 23.36
C ARG A 22 9.22 -7.17 24.61
N ALA A 23 8.24 -6.31 24.90
CA ALA A 23 7.33 -6.50 26.03
C ALA A 23 6.49 -7.76 25.83
N GLU A 24 5.94 -7.98 24.62
CA GLU A 24 5.16 -9.18 24.29
C GLU A 24 6.01 -10.46 24.35
N VAL A 25 7.21 -10.44 23.78
CA VAL A 25 8.16 -11.58 23.83
C VAL A 25 8.53 -11.94 25.27
N SER A 26 8.56 -10.95 26.17
CA SER A 26 8.79 -11.16 27.61
C SER A 26 7.55 -11.62 28.39
N GLY A 27 6.45 -11.94 27.71
CA GLY A 27 5.21 -12.45 28.32
C GLY A 27 4.14 -11.39 28.60
N GLY A 28 4.28 -10.20 28.01
CA GLY A 28 3.29 -9.11 28.09
C GLY A 28 1.99 -9.43 27.33
N THR A 29 0.99 -8.60 27.53
CA THR A 29 -0.29 -8.69 26.84
C THR A 29 -0.13 -8.35 25.35
N PRO A 30 -0.79 -9.07 24.41
CA PRO A 30 -0.77 -8.76 23.00
C PRO A 30 -1.22 -7.32 22.70
N GLN A 31 -0.40 -6.58 21.95
CA GLN A 31 -0.65 -5.23 21.45
C GLN A 31 -0.39 -5.15 19.96
N SER A 32 0.60 -5.92 19.45
CA SER A 32 0.93 -5.99 18.03
C SER A 32 0.02 -6.96 17.28
N VAL A 33 -0.03 -6.81 15.94
CA VAL A 33 -0.71 -7.78 15.06
C VAL A 33 -0.18 -9.19 15.29
N TYR A 34 1.11 -9.34 15.55
CA TYR A 34 1.75 -10.64 15.78
C TYR A 34 1.27 -11.30 17.07
N GLY A 35 1.16 -10.55 18.15
CA GLY A 35 0.63 -11.03 19.42
C GLY A 35 -0.82 -11.51 19.30
N TYR A 36 -1.66 -10.73 18.61
CA TYR A 36 -3.05 -11.13 18.35
C TYR A 36 -3.15 -12.36 17.44
N LEU A 37 -2.36 -12.41 16.35
CA LEU A 37 -2.33 -13.58 15.47
C LEU A 37 -1.82 -14.81 16.21
N ALA A 38 -0.74 -14.71 16.98
CA ALA A 38 -0.21 -15.82 17.78
C ALA A 38 -1.23 -16.35 18.78
N ALA A 39 -2.00 -15.47 19.45
CA ALA A 39 -3.05 -15.88 20.36
C ALA A 39 -4.23 -16.55 19.64
N GLY A 40 -4.68 -15.97 18.52
CA GLY A 40 -5.80 -16.50 17.72
C GLY A 40 -5.46 -17.84 17.07
N LEU A 41 -4.31 -17.93 16.41
CA LEU A 41 -3.83 -19.16 15.76
C LEU A 41 -3.54 -20.27 16.80
N GLY A 42 -2.99 -19.90 17.97
CA GLY A 42 -2.79 -20.84 19.06
C GLY A 42 -4.08 -21.45 19.56
N ARG A 43 -5.14 -20.65 19.75
CA ARG A 43 -6.48 -21.17 20.11
C ARG A 43 -7.05 -22.07 19.02
N ARG A 44 -6.91 -21.68 17.74
CA ARG A 44 -7.37 -22.46 16.60
C ARG A 44 -6.66 -23.83 16.53
N HIS A 45 -5.33 -23.83 16.67
CA HIS A 45 -4.52 -25.05 16.69
C HIS A 45 -4.94 -25.98 17.84
N ALA A 46 -5.04 -25.46 19.06
CA ALA A 46 -5.46 -26.23 20.24
C ALA A 46 -6.89 -26.80 20.10
N ALA A 47 -7.76 -26.16 19.38
CA ALA A 47 -9.12 -26.62 19.09
C ALA A 47 -9.19 -27.61 17.90
N GLY A 48 -8.07 -28.01 17.30
CA GLY A 48 -8.05 -28.85 16.10
C GLY A 48 -8.61 -28.16 14.85
N GLY A 49 -8.61 -26.83 14.80
CA GLY A 49 -9.10 -26.05 13.68
C GLY A 49 -8.24 -26.27 12.42
N GLY A 50 -8.90 -26.31 11.26
CA GLY A 50 -8.25 -26.51 9.96
C GLY A 50 -7.50 -25.30 9.44
N SER A 51 -7.08 -25.38 8.18
CA SER A 51 -6.33 -24.35 7.47
C SER A 51 -7.03 -22.99 7.46
N LEU A 52 -6.26 -21.92 7.30
CA LEU A 52 -6.72 -20.52 7.30
C LEU A 52 -5.91 -19.69 6.31
N THR A 53 -6.57 -18.79 5.61
CA THR A 53 -5.92 -17.73 4.82
C THR A 53 -5.96 -16.42 5.59
N ILE A 54 -4.82 -15.76 5.73
CA ILE A 54 -4.70 -14.41 6.31
C ILE A 54 -4.37 -13.46 5.17
N MET A 55 -5.34 -12.63 4.80
CA MET A 55 -5.18 -11.67 3.72
C MET A 55 -4.71 -10.34 4.29
N CYS A 56 -3.56 -9.89 3.82
CA CYS A 56 -3.03 -8.57 4.10
C CYS A 56 -3.51 -7.60 3.02
N CYS A 57 -4.12 -6.48 3.42
CA CYS A 57 -4.63 -5.45 2.50
C CYS A 57 -3.94 -4.11 2.81
N ASP A 58 -2.61 -4.10 2.81
CA ASP A 58 -1.80 -2.95 3.16
C ASP A 58 -0.87 -2.54 2.01
N ASN A 59 -0.42 -1.29 2.02
CA ASN A 59 0.45 -0.69 0.99
C ASN A 59 1.93 -1.02 1.15
N ILE A 60 2.25 -2.17 1.70
CA ILE A 60 3.63 -2.65 1.82
C ILE A 60 3.91 -3.66 0.70
N ARG A 61 5.02 -3.50 0.01
CA ARG A 61 5.46 -4.42 -1.05
C ARG A 61 5.63 -5.84 -0.49
N GLY A 62 5.05 -6.82 -1.17
CA GLY A 62 5.08 -8.23 -0.74
C GLY A 62 4.46 -8.43 0.64
N ASN A 63 3.37 -7.73 0.93
CA ASN A 63 2.74 -7.62 2.26
C ASN A 63 2.42 -8.98 2.91
N GLY A 64 1.94 -9.94 2.13
CA GLY A 64 1.67 -11.31 2.60
C GLY A 64 2.96 -12.01 3.04
N HIS A 65 4.00 -11.99 2.22
CA HIS A 65 5.30 -12.60 2.53
C HIS A 65 5.96 -11.97 3.75
N MET A 66 5.87 -10.63 3.86
CA MET A 66 6.42 -9.92 5.00
C MET A 66 5.69 -10.26 6.30
N LEU A 67 4.35 -10.31 6.27
CA LEU A 67 3.55 -10.71 7.43
C LEU A 67 3.87 -12.15 7.86
N GLU A 68 3.99 -13.08 6.90
CA GLU A 68 4.37 -14.47 7.13
C GLU A 68 5.75 -14.57 7.83
N ALA A 69 6.77 -13.92 7.26
CA ALA A 69 8.14 -13.95 7.79
C ALA A 69 8.21 -13.34 9.20
N SER A 70 7.55 -12.20 9.39
CA SER A 70 7.55 -11.50 10.69
C SER A 70 6.77 -12.27 11.75
N LEU A 71 5.63 -12.89 11.41
CA LEU A 71 4.90 -13.75 12.36
C LEU A 71 5.73 -14.97 12.75
N ARG A 72 6.44 -15.58 11.81
CA ARG A 72 7.34 -16.71 12.11
C ARG A 72 8.45 -16.29 13.06
N ALA A 73 9.12 -15.17 12.81
CA ALA A 73 10.15 -14.63 13.70
C ALA A 73 9.60 -14.34 15.11
N TYR A 74 8.40 -13.77 15.19
CA TYR A 74 7.71 -13.53 16.45
C TYR A 74 7.43 -14.84 17.22
N LEU A 75 6.86 -15.85 16.54
CA LEU A 75 6.54 -17.14 17.17
C LEU A 75 7.78 -17.85 17.72
N GLN A 76 8.90 -17.76 16.98
CA GLN A 76 10.20 -18.28 17.46
C GLN A 76 10.69 -17.50 18.68
N ALA A 77 10.60 -16.17 18.66
CA ALA A 77 11.05 -15.33 19.77
C ALA A 77 10.26 -15.57 21.07
N VAL A 78 8.96 -15.92 20.97
CA VAL A 78 8.13 -16.28 22.13
C VAL A 78 8.16 -17.78 22.46
N GLY A 79 9.05 -18.57 21.83
CA GLY A 79 9.22 -19.99 22.11
C GLY A 79 8.04 -20.87 21.71
N LYS A 80 7.29 -20.50 20.65
CA LYS A 80 6.11 -21.25 20.15
C LYS A 80 6.42 -22.02 18.87
N ASP A 81 7.48 -22.82 18.88
CA ASP A 81 7.96 -23.54 17.68
C ASP A 81 6.93 -24.52 17.11
N ASP A 82 6.17 -25.22 17.97
CA ASP A 82 5.09 -26.13 17.54
C ASP A 82 4.00 -25.36 16.78
N LEU A 83 3.63 -24.15 17.26
CA LEU A 83 2.67 -23.30 16.59
C LEU A 83 3.24 -22.75 15.27
N ALA A 84 4.51 -22.36 15.23
CA ALA A 84 5.17 -21.94 14.00
C ALA A 84 5.13 -23.06 12.94
N ALA A 85 5.47 -24.28 13.32
CA ALA A 85 5.41 -25.46 12.45
C ALA A 85 3.97 -25.79 11.99
N TRP A 86 2.96 -25.52 12.81
CA TRP A 86 1.57 -25.67 12.41
C TRP A 86 1.15 -24.58 11.42
N VAL A 87 1.54 -23.32 11.67
CA VAL A 87 1.30 -22.17 10.78
C VAL A 87 1.89 -22.44 9.40
N ASP A 88 3.13 -22.90 9.32
CA ASP A 88 3.80 -23.20 8.05
C ASP A 88 3.03 -24.22 7.17
N ARG A 89 2.31 -25.13 7.80
CA ARG A 89 1.55 -26.17 7.07
C ARG A 89 0.10 -25.82 6.80
N ASN A 90 -0.48 -24.90 7.55
CA ASN A 90 -1.94 -24.71 7.58
C ASN A 90 -2.39 -23.29 7.29
N VAL A 91 -1.47 -22.30 7.28
CA VAL A 91 -1.84 -20.91 7.05
C VAL A 91 -1.19 -20.40 5.78
N MET A 92 -1.96 -19.74 4.92
CA MET A 92 -1.48 -19.07 3.72
C MET A 92 -1.60 -17.57 3.89
N PHE A 93 -0.62 -16.86 3.33
CA PHE A 93 -0.50 -15.41 3.39
C PHE A 93 -0.37 -14.89 1.95
N PRO A 94 -1.47 -14.82 1.18
CA PRO A 94 -1.40 -14.26 -0.17
C PRO A 94 -1.01 -12.79 -0.10
N CYS A 95 -0.17 -12.37 -1.04
CA CYS A 95 0.10 -10.95 -1.28
C CYS A 95 -1.11 -10.28 -1.93
N SER A 96 -1.28 -8.99 -1.69
CA SER A 96 -2.29 -8.21 -2.38
C SER A 96 -1.81 -6.79 -2.69
N MET A 97 -2.26 -6.26 -3.81
CA MET A 97 -2.14 -4.84 -4.12
C MET A 97 -3.53 -4.20 -4.01
N VAL A 98 -3.62 -3.12 -3.24
CA VAL A 98 -4.86 -2.36 -3.05
C VAL A 98 -4.64 -0.92 -3.50
N ASP A 99 -5.63 -0.37 -4.20
CA ASP A 99 -5.57 1.00 -4.68
C ASP A 99 -6.94 1.68 -4.60
N ARG A 100 -7.00 2.75 -3.83
CA ARG A 100 -8.10 3.69 -3.72
C ARG A 100 -7.61 4.94 -3.02
N ILE A 101 -7.71 6.10 -3.67
CA ILE A 101 -7.33 7.36 -3.02
C ILE A 101 -8.37 7.68 -1.95
N THR A 102 -7.88 7.83 -0.72
CA THR A 102 -8.70 8.08 0.47
C THR A 102 -8.08 9.24 1.25
N PRO A 103 -8.41 10.49 0.91
CA PRO A 103 -7.91 11.66 1.61
C PRO A 103 -8.47 11.74 3.03
N ARG A 104 -7.93 12.63 3.82
CA ARG A 104 -8.45 12.87 5.17
C ARG A 104 -9.85 13.45 5.07
N THR A 105 -10.80 12.85 5.77
CA THR A 105 -12.16 13.38 5.88
C THR A 105 -12.15 14.69 6.65
N THR A 106 -12.68 15.77 6.05
CA THR A 106 -12.72 17.10 6.66
C THR A 106 -13.81 17.20 7.73
N GLU A 107 -13.71 18.19 8.62
CA GLU A 107 -14.73 18.45 9.65
C GLU A 107 -16.05 18.91 9.01
N GLU A 108 -15.98 19.65 7.90
CA GLU A 108 -17.14 20.08 7.12
C GLU A 108 -17.93 18.88 6.60
N LEU A 109 -17.25 17.92 5.96
CA LEU A 109 -17.87 16.70 5.45
C LEU A 109 -18.44 15.84 6.58
N GLN A 110 -17.73 15.73 7.71
CA GLN A 110 -18.24 15.03 8.88
C GLN A 110 -19.54 15.66 9.40
N THR A 111 -19.58 16.99 9.45
CA THR A 111 -20.76 17.75 9.90
C THR A 111 -21.93 17.59 8.93
N GLU A 112 -21.66 17.67 7.62
CA GLU A 112 -22.67 17.45 6.58
C GLU A 112 -23.29 16.07 6.69
N ILE A 113 -22.48 15.02 6.75
CA ILE A 113 -22.94 13.63 6.83
C ILE A 113 -23.69 13.37 8.14
N ALA A 114 -23.22 13.92 9.27
CA ALA A 114 -23.94 13.82 10.55
C ALA A 114 -25.30 14.51 10.50
N GLY A 115 -25.43 15.62 9.75
CA GLY A 115 -26.70 16.29 9.52
C GLY A 115 -27.67 15.51 8.63
N LEU A 116 -27.15 14.82 7.61
CA LEU A 116 -27.94 14.00 6.68
C LEU A 116 -28.37 12.65 7.31
N PHE A 117 -27.56 12.08 8.18
CA PHE A 117 -27.74 10.75 8.75
C PHE A 117 -27.51 10.73 10.27
N PRO A 118 -28.29 11.51 11.06
CA PRO A 118 -28.04 11.68 12.49
C PRO A 118 -28.16 10.37 13.31
N GLU A 119 -28.93 9.41 12.80
CA GLU A 119 -29.13 8.11 13.44
C GLU A 119 -27.97 7.13 13.29
N LEU A 120 -27.07 7.35 12.34
CA LEU A 120 -25.98 6.40 12.06
C LEU A 120 -24.83 6.48 13.05
N GLY A 121 -24.61 7.63 13.71
CA GLY A 121 -23.43 7.87 14.55
C GLY A 121 -22.13 7.58 13.81
N ALA A 122 -22.12 7.77 12.50
CA ALA A 122 -21.09 7.27 11.59
C ALA A 122 -19.84 8.16 11.59
N SER A 123 -18.68 7.52 11.42
CA SER A 123 -17.44 8.18 11.04
C SER A 123 -17.30 8.06 9.52
N PRO A 124 -17.66 9.10 8.74
CA PRO A 124 -17.59 9.03 7.29
C PRO A 124 -16.15 8.95 6.81
N ILE A 125 -15.93 8.20 5.74
CA ILE A 125 -14.63 8.11 5.06
C ILE A 125 -14.82 8.66 3.65
N HIS A 126 -14.06 9.69 3.33
CA HIS A 126 -13.99 10.26 1.98
C HIS A 126 -13.07 9.39 1.11
N SER A 127 -13.52 9.02 -0.08
CA SER A 127 -12.70 8.27 -1.04
C SER A 127 -13.22 8.48 -2.46
N GLU A 128 -12.34 8.26 -3.45
CA GLU A 128 -12.73 8.19 -4.86
C GLU A 128 -13.64 6.99 -5.13
N ASP A 129 -14.27 6.96 -6.29
CA ASP A 129 -15.09 5.83 -6.76
C ASP A 129 -14.25 4.69 -7.35
N TYR A 130 -13.02 4.99 -7.80
CA TYR A 130 -12.08 3.96 -8.25
C TYR A 130 -11.69 3.02 -7.11
N ILE A 131 -11.67 1.73 -7.42
CA ILE A 131 -11.20 0.69 -6.50
C ILE A 131 -10.47 -0.38 -7.32
N GLN A 132 -9.30 -0.77 -6.87
CA GLN A 132 -8.58 -1.94 -7.38
C GLN A 132 -8.11 -2.79 -6.20
N TRP A 133 -8.40 -4.08 -6.27
CA TRP A 133 -7.87 -5.08 -5.35
C TRP A 133 -7.38 -6.26 -6.17
N VAL A 134 -6.05 -6.43 -6.21
CA VAL A 134 -5.37 -7.56 -6.82
C VAL A 134 -4.93 -8.50 -5.69
N LEU A 135 -5.18 -9.78 -5.82
CA LEU A 135 -4.94 -10.78 -4.79
C LEU A 135 -4.26 -12.00 -5.38
N GLU A 136 -3.19 -12.45 -4.77
CA GLU A 136 -2.48 -13.66 -5.14
C GLU A 136 -3.38 -14.90 -4.96
N ASP A 137 -3.42 -15.77 -5.97
CA ASP A 137 -4.15 -17.06 -5.91
C ASP A 137 -3.40 -18.08 -5.04
N ARG A 138 -3.33 -17.79 -3.75
CA ARG A 138 -2.61 -18.60 -2.74
C ARG A 138 -3.46 -18.77 -1.48
N PHE A 139 -4.43 -19.67 -1.53
CA PHE A 139 -5.38 -19.88 -0.46
C PHE A 139 -5.22 -21.23 0.24
N ALA A 140 -5.48 -21.25 1.56
CA ALA A 140 -5.40 -22.44 2.37
C ALA A 140 -6.63 -23.38 2.26
N GLY A 141 -7.68 -22.93 1.57
CA GLY A 141 -8.92 -23.67 1.45
C GLY A 141 -9.91 -23.02 0.48
N ARG A 142 -11.19 -23.39 0.59
CA ARG A 142 -12.23 -22.83 -0.27
C ARG A 142 -12.39 -21.32 0.00
N MET A 143 -12.32 -20.56 -1.07
CA MET A 143 -12.61 -19.11 -1.06
C MET A 143 -13.94 -18.86 -1.79
N PRO A 144 -14.69 -17.83 -1.40
CA PRO A 144 -15.75 -17.32 -2.27
C PRO A 144 -15.14 -16.82 -3.58
N ASP A 145 -15.94 -16.83 -4.63
CA ASP A 145 -15.52 -16.28 -5.92
C ASP A 145 -15.47 -14.75 -5.85
N LEU A 146 -14.31 -14.21 -5.43
CA LEU A 146 -14.09 -12.78 -5.25
C LEU A 146 -14.07 -12.01 -6.57
N THR A 147 -13.87 -12.68 -7.71
CA THR A 147 -13.90 -12.04 -9.02
C THR A 147 -15.28 -11.45 -9.34
N LYS A 148 -16.35 -12.01 -8.75
CA LYS A 148 -17.73 -11.51 -8.89
C LYS A 148 -17.98 -10.15 -8.21
N VAL A 149 -17.07 -9.72 -7.36
CA VAL A 149 -17.12 -8.42 -6.70
C VAL A 149 -15.96 -7.51 -7.11
N GLY A 150 -15.30 -7.84 -8.24
CA GLY A 150 -14.28 -7.01 -8.87
C GLY A 150 -12.86 -7.21 -8.35
N VAL A 151 -12.59 -8.24 -7.55
CA VAL A 151 -11.23 -8.59 -7.14
C VAL A 151 -10.52 -9.30 -8.30
N GLU A 152 -9.31 -8.86 -8.61
CA GLU A 152 -8.44 -9.51 -9.60
C GLU A 152 -7.62 -10.60 -8.87
N VAL A 153 -7.93 -11.88 -9.12
CA VAL A 153 -7.18 -13.00 -8.56
C VAL A 153 -6.13 -13.45 -9.56
N VAL A 154 -4.86 -13.37 -9.20
CA VAL A 154 -3.71 -13.55 -10.10
C VAL A 154 -2.65 -14.48 -9.51
N GLY A 155 -1.81 -15.05 -10.37
CA GLY A 155 -0.69 -15.89 -9.90
C GLY A 155 0.50 -15.13 -9.35
N ASP A 156 0.61 -13.84 -9.68
CA ASP A 156 1.72 -12.95 -9.29
C ASP A 156 1.20 -11.50 -9.16
N VAL A 157 1.39 -10.91 -7.99
CA VAL A 157 0.96 -9.54 -7.66
C VAL A 157 2.07 -8.51 -7.95
N ASP A 158 3.33 -8.92 -8.01
CA ASP A 158 4.48 -8.02 -8.14
C ASP A 158 4.37 -7.03 -9.31
N PRO A 159 3.91 -7.42 -10.53
CA PRO A 159 3.76 -6.46 -11.63
C PRO A 159 2.73 -5.36 -11.37
N TYR A 160 1.68 -5.67 -10.60
CA TYR A 160 0.66 -4.69 -10.21
C TYR A 160 1.17 -3.75 -9.12
N GLU A 161 1.92 -4.29 -8.13
CA GLU A 161 2.57 -3.47 -7.11
C GLU A 161 3.59 -2.52 -7.74
N GLU A 162 4.42 -3.01 -8.66
CA GLU A 162 5.43 -2.20 -9.37
C GLU A 162 4.75 -1.08 -10.16
N ALA A 163 3.70 -1.37 -10.92
CA ALA A 163 2.96 -0.36 -11.65
C ALA A 163 2.40 0.72 -10.73
N LYS A 164 1.73 0.34 -9.66
CA LYS A 164 1.17 1.28 -8.70
C LYS A 164 2.25 2.13 -8.04
N ILE A 165 3.31 1.51 -7.55
CA ILE A 165 4.40 2.20 -6.84
C ILE A 165 5.10 3.19 -7.77
N ARG A 166 5.39 2.80 -9.01
CA ARG A 166 6.15 3.62 -9.94
C ARG A 166 5.28 4.66 -10.64
N ILE A 167 4.15 4.26 -11.20
CA ILE A 167 3.30 5.14 -11.98
C ILE A 167 2.46 6.01 -11.04
N LEU A 168 1.65 5.42 -10.16
CA LEU A 168 0.80 6.22 -9.30
C LEU A 168 1.59 6.95 -8.21
N ASN A 169 2.31 6.23 -7.36
CA ASN A 169 2.98 6.86 -6.21
C ASN A 169 4.20 7.69 -6.65
N GLY A 170 4.92 7.26 -7.69
CA GLY A 170 6.05 8.00 -8.28
C GLY A 170 5.59 9.31 -8.91
N GLY A 171 4.59 9.25 -9.79
CA GLY A 171 4.01 10.44 -10.43
C GLY A 171 3.39 11.40 -9.41
N HIS A 172 2.66 10.85 -8.42
CA HIS A 172 2.10 11.62 -7.31
C HIS A 172 3.19 12.37 -6.52
N THR A 173 4.25 11.68 -6.14
CA THR A 173 5.36 12.28 -5.39
C THR A 173 6.12 13.30 -6.24
N GLY A 174 6.41 12.97 -7.52
CA GLY A 174 7.17 13.85 -8.41
C GLY A 174 6.49 15.18 -8.67
N LEU A 175 5.16 15.20 -8.82
CA LEU A 175 4.43 16.44 -9.06
C LEU A 175 4.13 17.23 -7.76
N ALA A 176 3.94 16.54 -6.63
CA ALA A 176 3.43 17.17 -5.40
C ALA A 176 4.33 18.31 -4.91
N TYR A 177 5.64 18.12 -4.94
CA TYR A 177 6.58 19.16 -4.48
C TYR A 177 6.58 20.38 -5.39
N LEU A 178 6.53 20.18 -6.71
CA LEU A 178 6.47 21.28 -7.69
C LEU A 178 5.14 22.03 -7.56
N GLY A 179 4.02 21.32 -7.38
CA GLY A 179 2.72 21.92 -7.14
C GLY A 179 2.70 22.81 -5.88
N ALA A 180 3.26 22.31 -4.77
CA ALA A 180 3.38 23.08 -3.52
C ALA A 180 4.29 24.31 -3.68
N LEU A 181 5.41 24.19 -4.39
CA LEU A 181 6.31 25.30 -4.69
C LEU A 181 5.66 26.34 -5.61
N ALA A 182 4.80 25.93 -6.52
CA ALA A 182 4.01 26.82 -7.38
C ALA A 182 2.86 27.51 -6.63
N GLY A 183 2.56 27.12 -5.39
CA GLY A 183 1.56 27.75 -4.53
C GLY A 183 0.15 27.16 -4.67
N HIS A 184 0.02 25.94 -5.19
CA HIS A 184 -1.23 25.21 -5.18
C HIS A 184 -1.47 24.54 -3.81
N ASP A 185 -2.73 24.41 -3.42
CA ASP A 185 -3.12 23.78 -2.16
C ASP A 185 -3.45 22.29 -2.34
N THR A 186 -3.98 21.92 -3.51
CA THR A 186 -4.42 20.56 -3.79
C THR A 186 -3.77 19.98 -5.05
N PHE A 187 -3.74 18.65 -5.12
CA PHE A 187 -3.11 17.96 -6.24
C PHE A 187 -3.85 18.15 -7.56
N ASP A 188 -5.18 18.23 -7.53
CA ASP A 188 -5.99 18.49 -8.72
C ASP A 188 -5.80 19.91 -9.26
N GLU A 189 -5.47 20.88 -8.40
CA GLU A 189 -5.07 22.24 -8.84
C GLU A 189 -3.74 22.18 -9.59
N ALA A 190 -2.74 21.47 -9.05
CA ALA A 190 -1.48 21.26 -9.73
C ALA A 190 -1.66 20.53 -11.08
N MET A 191 -2.54 19.54 -11.16
CA MET A 191 -2.86 18.82 -12.40
C MET A 191 -3.59 19.68 -13.44
N ARG A 192 -4.23 20.78 -13.04
CA ARG A 192 -4.87 21.76 -13.95
C ARG A 192 -3.94 22.86 -14.43
N ASP A 193 -2.81 23.05 -13.77
CA ASP A 193 -1.76 23.95 -14.22
C ASP A 193 -1.08 23.37 -15.48
N PRO A 194 -1.06 24.10 -16.62
CA PRO A 194 -0.54 23.54 -17.87
C PRO A 194 0.96 23.18 -17.83
N GLU A 195 1.77 23.93 -17.08
CA GLU A 195 3.21 23.67 -16.96
C GLU A 195 3.47 22.44 -16.12
N LEU A 196 2.80 22.33 -14.98
CA LEU A 196 2.89 21.18 -14.08
C LEU A 196 2.30 19.92 -14.71
N ARG A 197 1.21 20.06 -15.46
CA ARG A 197 0.62 18.96 -16.22
C ARG A 197 1.59 18.44 -17.30
N SER A 198 2.24 19.33 -18.04
CA SER A 198 3.25 18.96 -19.03
C SER A 198 4.44 18.24 -18.38
N HIS A 199 4.86 18.71 -17.21
CA HIS A 199 5.90 18.03 -16.42
C HIS A 199 5.47 16.63 -16.00
N PHE A 200 4.25 16.47 -15.48
CA PHE A 200 3.69 15.17 -15.10
C PHE A 200 3.64 14.21 -16.28
N ASP A 201 3.12 14.65 -17.43
CA ASP A 201 3.02 13.82 -18.62
C ASP A 201 4.41 13.38 -19.13
N GLY A 202 5.42 14.28 -19.04
CA GLY A 202 6.82 13.96 -19.35
C GLY A 202 7.44 12.98 -18.36
N LEU A 203 7.24 13.20 -17.06
CA LEU A 203 7.72 12.28 -16.01
C LEU A 203 7.16 10.86 -16.22
N GLU A 204 5.87 10.72 -16.48
CA GLU A 204 5.23 9.43 -16.73
C GLU A 204 5.71 8.79 -18.04
N GLY A 205 5.63 9.52 -19.16
CA GLY A 205 5.85 8.98 -20.50
C GLY A 205 7.32 8.79 -20.86
N GLU A 206 8.21 9.68 -20.43
CA GLU A 206 9.61 9.71 -20.85
C GLU A 206 10.55 9.07 -19.83
N GLU A 207 10.15 8.95 -18.56
CA GLU A 207 11.01 8.46 -17.48
C GLU A 207 10.43 7.26 -16.73
N ILE A 208 9.21 7.36 -16.18
CA ILE A 208 8.64 6.27 -15.38
C ILE A 208 8.37 5.05 -16.26
N LEU A 209 7.61 5.20 -17.34
CA LEU A 209 7.27 4.06 -18.21
C LEU A 209 8.49 3.41 -18.87
N PRO A 210 9.44 4.17 -19.45
CA PRO A 210 10.66 3.56 -19.96
C PRO A 210 11.54 2.95 -18.87
N GLY A 211 11.56 3.57 -17.67
CA GLY A 211 12.34 3.09 -16.52
C GLY A 211 11.78 1.82 -15.85
N LEU A 212 10.57 1.37 -16.21
CA LEU A 212 10.01 0.12 -15.71
C LEU A 212 10.75 -1.08 -16.33
N GLN A 213 11.20 -2.00 -15.47
CA GLN A 213 11.93 -3.20 -15.89
C GLN A 213 11.06 -4.44 -15.99
N LEU A 214 9.80 -4.36 -15.56
CA LEU A 214 8.83 -5.45 -15.59
C LEU A 214 7.81 -5.24 -16.70
N ALA A 215 7.39 -6.34 -17.33
CA ALA A 215 6.24 -6.34 -18.22
C ALA A 215 4.96 -6.20 -17.40
N LEU A 216 4.18 -5.16 -17.68
CA LEU A 216 2.90 -4.96 -17.01
C LEU A 216 1.84 -5.88 -17.62
N PRO A 217 0.92 -6.41 -16.81
CA PRO A 217 -0.14 -7.31 -17.27
C PRO A 217 -1.32 -6.59 -17.94
N PHE A 218 -1.22 -5.29 -18.16
CA PHE A 218 -2.24 -4.42 -18.73
C PHE A 218 -1.59 -3.34 -19.62
N ASP A 219 -2.45 -2.64 -20.38
CA ASP A 219 -2.02 -1.51 -21.21
C ASP A 219 -1.57 -0.34 -20.34
N LYS A 220 -0.28 0.01 -20.42
CA LYS A 220 0.36 1.04 -19.62
C LYS A 220 -0.18 2.44 -19.92
N ASP A 221 -0.50 2.74 -21.19
CA ASP A 221 -0.96 4.06 -21.60
C ASP A 221 -2.40 4.29 -21.09
N VAL A 222 -3.24 3.25 -21.14
CA VAL A 222 -4.59 3.28 -20.53
C VAL A 222 -4.48 3.44 -19.01
N TYR A 223 -3.54 2.79 -18.36
CA TYR A 223 -3.35 2.89 -16.92
C TYR A 223 -2.88 4.29 -16.50
N CYS A 224 -1.89 4.88 -17.20
CA CYS A 224 -1.43 6.26 -16.95
C CYS A 224 -2.54 7.28 -17.19
N GLY A 225 -3.31 7.13 -18.27
CA GLY A 225 -4.46 8.00 -18.56
C GLY A 225 -5.48 7.99 -17.41
N ARG A 226 -5.79 6.81 -16.88
CA ARG A 226 -6.69 6.67 -15.72
C ARG A 226 -6.13 7.32 -14.45
N ILE A 227 -4.84 7.16 -14.19
CA ILE A 227 -4.18 7.83 -13.05
C ILE A 227 -4.26 9.34 -13.20
N ALA A 228 -3.99 9.88 -14.38
CA ALA A 228 -4.08 11.31 -14.64
C ALA A 228 -5.51 11.86 -14.43
N GLU A 229 -6.55 11.11 -14.85
CA GLU A 229 -7.95 11.46 -14.59
C GLU A 229 -8.28 11.45 -13.09
N ARG A 230 -7.81 10.45 -12.35
CA ARG A 230 -8.01 10.35 -10.90
C ARG A 230 -7.35 11.50 -10.16
N PHE A 231 -6.15 11.88 -10.55
CA PHE A 231 -5.39 12.98 -9.96
C PHE A 231 -6.00 14.35 -10.26
N ALA A 232 -6.66 14.51 -11.40
CA ALA A 232 -7.38 15.73 -11.75
C ALA A 232 -8.78 15.83 -11.12
N ASN A 233 -9.21 14.85 -10.32
CA ASN A 233 -10.52 14.82 -9.71
C ASN A 233 -10.63 15.82 -8.55
N HIS A 234 -11.24 16.97 -8.80
CA HIS A 234 -11.43 18.02 -7.79
C HIS A 234 -12.33 17.62 -6.61
N ALA A 235 -13.17 16.60 -6.77
CA ALA A 235 -13.99 16.11 -5.66
C ALA A 235 -13.15 15.41 -4.58
N ILE A 236 -11.96 14.93 -4.92
CA ILE A 236 -11.01 14.35 -3.96
C ILE A 236 -10.18 15.43 -3.28
N ALA A 237 -9.72 16.45 -4.03
CA ALA A 237 -8.98 17.59 -3.53
C ALA A 237 -7.88 17.20 -2.49
N ASP A 238 -7.02 16.25 -2.87
CA ASP A 238 -5.99 15.73 -1.96
C ASP A 238 -4.95 16.83 -1.67
N ALA A 239 -4.76 17.16 -0.39
CA ALA A 239 -3.91 18.26 0.03
C ALA A 239 -2.43 17.99 -0.27
N LEU A 240 -1.76 18.89 -0.98
CA LEU A 240 -0.33 18.80 -1.29
C LEU A 240 0.54 18.77 -0.03
N GLU A 241 0.15 19.51 1.02
CA GLU A 241 0.84 19.45 2.31
C GLU A 241 0.95 18.00 2.83
N ARG A 242 -0.15 17.23 2.78
CA ARG A 242 -0.17 15.83 3.20
C ARG A 242 0.70 14.95 2.31
N ILE A 243 0.66 15.18 0.99
CA ILE A 243 1.43 14.38 0.03
C ILE A 243 2.93 14.63 0.17
N CYS A 244 3.33 15.88 0.44
CA CYS A 244 4.72 16.27 0.63
C CYS A 244 5.34 15.79 1.96
N MET A 245 4.52 15.28 2.90
CA MET A 245 5.05 14.71 4.13
C MET A 245 5.86 13.44 3.84
N ASP A 246 6.84 13.15 4.72
CA ASP A 246 7.66 11.92 4.69
C ASP A 246 8.48 11.73 3.40
N GLY A 247 8.85 12.82 2.73
CA GLY A 247 9.60 12.79 1.46
C GLY A 247 10.87 11.98 1.51
N PHE A 248 11.57 12.02 2.64
CA PHE A 248 12.80 11.25 2.84
C PHE A 248 12.57 9.73 2.78
N SER A 249 11.43 9.27 3.29
CA SER A 249 11.03 7.86 3.23
C SER A 249 10.43 7.47 1.87
N LYS A 250 9.76 8.41 1.20
CA LYS A 250 9.09 8.18 -0.09
C LYS A 250 10.07 8.13 -1.27
N PHE A 251 11.05 9.01 -1.29
CA PHE A 251 12.00 9.12 -2.40
C PHE A 251 12.68 7.78 -2.74
N PRO A 252 13.26 7.04 -1.78
CA PRO A 252 13.92 5.75 -2.08
C PRO A 252 12.99 4.71 -2.69
N ILE A 253 11.70 4.78 -2.41
CA ILE A 253 10.71 3.77 -2.81
C ILE A 253 10.04 4.15 -4.13
N PHE A 254 9.67 5.43 -4.29
CA PHE A 254 8.81 5.87 -5.38
C PHE A 254 9.56 6.54 -6.53
N VAL A 255 10.64 7.29 -6.24
CA VAL A 255 11.36 8.08 -7.26
C VAL A 255 12.69 7.45 -7.65
N ARG A 256 13.54 7.07 -6.67
CA ARG A 256 14.87 6.52 -6.95
C ARG A 256 14.88 5.34 -7.93
N PRO A 257 13.95 4.37 -7.89
CA PRO A 257 13.93 3.27 -8.87
C PRO A 257 13.68 3.75 -10.30
N THR A 258 12.97 4.89 -10.50
CA THR A 258 12.82 5.51 -11.83
C THR A 258 14.15 6.08 -12.30
N LEU A 259 14.85 6.82 -11.44
CA LEU A 259 16.19 7.32 -11.76
C LEU A 259 17.16 6.19 -12.16
N GLU A 260 17.22 5.14 -11.35
CA GLU A 260 18.07 3.96 -11.60
C GLU A 260 17.70 3.26 -12.90
N GLY A 261 16.40 3.08 -13.18
CA GLY A 261 15.89 2.46 -14.40
C GLY A 261 16.22 3.27 -15.66
N CYS A 262 16.07 4.59 -15.61
CA CYS A 262 16.42 5.50 -16.69
C CYS A 262 17.93 5.45 -16.97
N LEU A 263 18.75 5.61 -15.95
CA LEU A 263 20.21 5.59 -16.08
C LEU A 263 20.73 4.26 -16.65
N ALA A 264 20.14 3.14 -16.23
CA ALA A 264 20.50 1.81 -16.75
C ALA A 264 20.21 1.67 -18.26
N GLN A 265 19.27 2.45 -18.79
CA GLN A 265 18.89 2.47 -20.21
C GLN A 265 19.50 3.63 -20.99
N GLY A 266 20.34 4.45 -20.35
CA GLY A 266 20.95 5.64 -20.98
C GLY A 266 19.98 6.80 -21.19
N ILE A 267 18.84 6.80 -20.49
CA ILE A 267 17.85 7.88 -20.49
C ILE A 267 18.26 8.91 -19.44
N SER A 268 18.26 10.20 -19.81
CA SER A 268 18.52 11.29 -18.87
C SER A 268 17.23 11.66 -18.15
N PRO A 269 17.08 11.45 -16.83
CA PRO A 269 15.82 11.64 -16.10
C PRO A 269 15.63 13.11 -15.71
N GLN A 270 15.31 13.98 -16.67
CA GLN A 270 15.22 15.43 -16.51
C GLN A 270 14.05 15.84 -15.60
N HIS A 271 12.92 15.11 -15.68
CA HIS A 271 11.73 15.36 -14.85
C HIS A 271 11.93 14.93 -13.40
N CYS A 272 12.69 13.86 -13.16
CA CYS A 272 13.06 13.45 -11.80
C CYS A 272 14.06 14.41 -11.14
N TYR A 273 14.78 15.23 -11.92
CA TYR A 273 15.76 16.20 -11.40
C TYR A 273 15.16 17.57 -11.10
N ALA A 274 13.96 17.85 -11.62
CA ALA A 274 13.26 19.11 -11.39
C ALA A 274 12.75 19.22 -9.96
#